data_6fed8caa79ebf4056520b6762dc8ee0b
#
_entry.id   6fed8caa79ebf4056520b6762dc8ee0b
#
_cell.length_a   1.000
_cell.length_b   1.000
_cell.length_c   1.000
_cell.angle_alpha   90.00
_cell.angle_beta   90.00
_cell.angle_gamma   90.00
#
_symmetry.space_group_name_H-M   'P 1'
#
loop_
_entity.id
_entity.type
_entity.pdbx_description
1 polymer ?
#
loop_
_entity_poly.entity_id
_entity_poly.type
_entity_poly.pdbx_seq_one_letter_code
_entity_poly.pdbx_strand_id
1 'polypeptide(L)'
;MAPVAPSARDADTLVVGGGPAGLSAALCLARYNRRVLVFDTGHGRSTHHQVNRNYLGFPGGIPTVELRELGRAQLAGYPQARVVHHAVLHAEGDAERGFTVYAQSGSWTGRTLIIATGVLDHFPHFHGWESYVGRSMFWCIACDGYENRGKRILVVGHTDATAAEALQMHSLSDDIQLLTNSRTDEIGSLHRERLEAAGIPVLHDRIRSVEGEDGMLHTVVTRGGQHLKADSLFSIQGATPEIALARALSLRLAPSGHIAVDTEQKTSAEGIYAAGDVSSLHSHQVSAAVHEGSQAASAANYFLYPAELKAG
;
A
#
# COMPACT_ATOMS: atom_id res chain seq x y z
N MET A 1 23.02 31.24 -25.43
CA MET A 1 22.06 30.25 -25.97
C MET A 1 20.79 30.36 -25.14
N ALA A 2 19.63 30.57 -25.79
CA ALA A 2 18.36 30.52 -25.08
C ALA A 2 18.17 29.07 -24.49
N PRO A 3 17.63 28.93 -23.27
CA PRO A 3 17.36 27.59 -22.73
C PRO A 3 16.35 26.90 -23.67
N VAL A 4 16.68 25.69 -24.10
CA VAL A 4 15.76 24.85 -24.87
C VAL A 4 14.53 24.60 -23.98
N ALA A 5 13.34 24.88 -24.48
CA ALA A 5 12.12 24.61 -23.76
C ALA A 5 12.09 23.11 -23.37
N PRO A 6 11.85 22.77 -22.10
CA PRO A 6 11.87 21.39 -21.65
C PRO A 6 10.83 20.58 -22.43
N SER A 7 11.20 19.38 -22.85
CA SER A 7 10.29 18.49 -23.56
C SER A 7 9.12 18.08 -22.65
N ALA A 8 8.01 17.67 -23.24
CA ALA A 8 6.86 17.14 -22.47
C ALA A 8 7.20 15.85 -21.67
N ARG A 9 8.40 15.32 -21.87
CA ARG A 9 8.95 14.14 -21.19
C ARG A 9 9.95 14.44 -20.08
N ASP A 10 10.25 15.75 -19.81
CA ASP A 10 11.18 16.17 -18.78
C ASP A 10 10.46 16.78 -17.58
N ALA A 11 10.85 16.39 -16.38
CA ALA A 11 10.32 16.88 -15.12
C ALA A 11 11.44 17.26 -14.13
N ASP A 12 11.10 17.96 -13.07
CA ASP A 12 12.00 18.13 -11.93
C ASP A 12 11.96 16.87 -11.07
N THR A 13 10.78 16.26 -10.92
CA THR A 13 10.58 15.01 -10.16
C THR A 13 9.70 14.03 -10.92
N LEU A 14 10.13 12.77 -10.96
CA LEU A 14 9.33 11.63 -11.39
C LEU A 14 8.76 10.93 -10.16
N VAL A 15 7.46 10.67 -10.16
CA VAL A 15 6.76 9.94 -9.07
C VAL A 15 6.18 8.66 -9.66
N VAL A 16 6.56 7.51 -9.15
CA VAL A 16 6.06 6.21 -9.61
C VAL A 16 5.09 5.63 -8.60
N GLY A 17 3.82 5.63 -8.97
CA GLY A 17 2.67 5.24 -8.16
C GLY A 17 1.70 6.39 -7.94
N GLY A 18 0.44 6.23 -8.34
CA GLY A 18 -0.65 7.21 -8.20
C GLY A 18 -1.60 6.89 -7.03
N GLY A 19 -1.08 6.24 -5.99
CA GLY A 19 -1.78 6.06 -4.71
C GLY A 19 -1.69 7.29 -3.81
N PRO A 20 -2.18 7.21 -2.56
CA PRO A 20 -2.18 8.34 -1.61
C PRO A 20 -0.80 8.98 -1.42
N ALA A 21 0.27 8.18 -1.31
CA ALA A 21 1.63 8.68 -1.15
C ALA A 21 2.10 9.47 -2.38
N GLY A 22 1.96 8.89 -3.57
CA GLY A 22 2.41 9.55 -4.80
C GLY A 22 1.60 10.79 -5.14
N LEU A 23 0.28 10.78 -4.96
CA LEU A 23 -0.56 11.97 -5.16
C LEU A 23 -0.24 13.07 -4.16
N SER A 24 0.00 12.73 -2.89
CA SER A 24 0.44 13.69 -1.86
C SER A 24 1.79 14.31 -2.22
N ALA A 25 2.76 13.48 -2.63
CA ALA A 25 4.06 13.96 -3.06
C ALA A 25 3.95 14.91 -4.26
N ALA A 26 3.19 14.52 -5.28
CA ALA A 26 3.01 15.32 -6.48
C ALA A 26 2.31 16.66 -6.19
N LEU A 27 1.29 16.65 -5.34
CA LEU A 27 0.59 17.87 -4.94
C LEU A 27 1.53 18.83 -4.21
N CYS A 28 2.32 18.35 -3.25
CA CYS A 28 3.30 19.17 -2.54
C CYS A 28 4.35 19.76 -3.48
N LEU A 29 4.91 18.95 -4.37
CA LEU A 29 5.90 19.41 -5.36
C LEU A 29 5.30 20.44 -6.34
N ALA A 30 4.09 20.22 -6.82
CA ALA A 30 3.39 21.17 -7.66
C ALA A 30 3.18 22.53 -6.95
N ARG A 31 2.88 22.52 -5.64
CA ARG A 31 2.78 23.73 -4.83
C ARG A 31 4.13 24.42 -4.57
N TYR A 32 5.24 23.69 -4.64
CA TYR A 32 6.60 24.25 -4.72
C TYR A 32 6.96 24.74 -6.14
N ASN A 33 6.01 24.76 -7.07
CA ASN A 33 6.19 25.13 -8.47
C ASN A 33 7.19 24.24 -9.22
N ARG A 34 7.26 22.94 -8.85
CA ARG A 34 8.09 21.94 -9.52
C ARG A 34 7.29 21.24 -10.62
N ARG A 35 7.96 20.91 -11.74
CA ARG A 35 7.38 20.06 -12.78
C ARG A 35 7.39 18.61 -12.31
N VAL A 36 6.22 17.99 -12.31
CA VAL A 36 6.03 16.64 -11.76
C VAL A 36 5.33 15.75 -12.77
N LEU A 37 5.86 14.56 -12.98
CA LEU A 37 5.20 13.48 -13.71
C LEU A 37 4.89 12.35 -12.75
N VAL A 38 3.60 11.99 -12.64
CA VAL A 38 3.13 10.87 -11.84
C VAL A 38 2.77 9.72 -12.76
N PHE A 39 3.41 8.58 -12.59
CA PHE A 39 3.11 7.35 -13.33
C PHE A 39 2.13 6.50 -12.54
N ASP A 40 0.96 6.27 -13.10
CA ASP A 40 -0.12 5.52 -12.43
C ASP A 40 -0.78 4.54 -13.39
N THR A 41 -0.81 3.27 -13.00
CA THR A 41 -1.48 2.20 -13.76
C THR A 41 -2.99 2.17 -13.54
N GLY A 42 -3.49 2.87 -12.53
CA GLY A 42 -4.88 2.75 -12.09
C GLY A 42 -5.14 1.51 -11.22
N HIS A 43 -4.15 0.65 -11.01
CA HIS A 43 -4.22 -0.57 -10.20
C HIS A 43 -3.38 -0.42 -8.94
N GLY A 44 -3.69 -1.22 -7.91
CA GLY A 44 -2.94 -1.26 -6.66
C GLY A 44 -3.86 -1.43 -5.45
N ARG A 45 -3.26 -1.56 -4.26
CA ARG A 45 -3.96 -1.78 -2.99
C ARG A 45 -5.16 -0.84 -2.78
N SER A 46 -4.97 0.44 -3.09
CA SER A 46 -6.00 1.46 -2.92
C SER A 46 -7.20 1.33 -3.88
N THR A 47 -7.24 0.34 -4.76
CA THR A 47 -8.41 0.03 -5.59
C THR A 47 -9.26 -1.10 -5.03
N HIS A 48 -8.72 -1.92 -4.13
CA HIS A 48 -9.44 -3.02 -3.50
C HIS A 48 -10.24 -2.56 -2.29
N HIS A 49 -9.65 -1.73 -1.42
CA HIS A 49 -10.35 -1.23 -0.24
C HIS A 49 -11.47 -0.28 -0.62
N GLN A 50 -12.71 -0.59 -0.25
CA GLN A 50 -13.87 0.17 -0.73
C GLN A 50 -14.10 1.47 0.01
N VAL A 51 -13.93 1.52 1.34
CA VAL A 51 -14.18 2.73 2.15
C VAL A 51 -13.12 2.92 3.21
N ASN A 52 -12.44 4.07 3.22
CA ASN A 52 -11.51 4.47 4.27
C ASN A 52 -12.28 5.22 5.35
N ARG A 53 -12.59 4.56 6.47
CA ARG A 53 -13.34 5.15 7.59
C ARG A 53 -12.45 5.78 8.66
N ASN A 54 -11.17 5.41 8.66
CA ASN A 54 -10.17 5.89 9.59
C ASN A 54 -9.32 7.05 9.04
N TYR A 55 -9.74 7.68 7.93
CA TYR A 55 -9.06 8.84 7.38
C TYR A 55 -9.77 10.13 7.81
N LEU A 56 -9.05 10.94 8.60
CA LEU A 56 -9.57 12.19 9.18
C LEU A 56 -10.07 13.16 8.11
N GLY A 57 -11.22 13.79 8.36
CA GLY A 57 -11.87 14.75 7.45
C GLY A 57 -13.09 14.18 6.71
N PHE A 58 -13.35 12.87 6.82
CA PHE A 58 -14.47 12.17 6.17
C PHE A 58 -15.32 11.43 7.21
N PRO A 59 -16.30 12.08 7.87
CA PRO A 59 -17.06 11.51 8.99
C PRO A 59 -17.79 10.20 8.68
N GLY A 60 -18.19 9.98 7.42
CA GLY A 60 -18.81 8.72 6.96
C GLY A 60 -17.83 7.75 6.31
N GLY A 61 -16.53 8.07 6.34
CA GLY A 61 -15.54 7.44 5.48
C GLY A 61 -15.59 7.96 4.04
N ILE A 62 -14.60 7.57 3.25
CA ILE A 62 -14.53 7.91 1.83
C ILE A 62 -14.16 6.65 1.02
N PRO A 63 -14.87 6.32 -0.07
CA PRO A 63 -14.44 5.30 -1.01
C PRO A 63 -13.01 5.60 -1.53
N THR A 64 -12.17 4.58 -1.57
CA THR A 64 -10.76 4.78 -1.95
C THR A 64 -10.61 5.30 -3.38
N VAL A 65 -11.47 4.86 -4.28
CA VAL A 65 -11.51 5.36 -5.66
C VAL A 65 -11.83 6.85 -5.69
N GLU A 66 -12.83 7.30 -4.91
CA GLU A 66 -13.22 8.71 -4.80
C GLU A 66 -12.08 9.55 -4.20
N LEU A 67 -11.42 9.07 -3.15
CA LEU A 67 -10.25 9.76 -2.57
C LEU A 67 -9.15 9.98 -3.61
N ARG A 68 -8.86 8.96 -4.44
CA ARG A 68 -7.88 9.07 -5.52
C ARG A 68 -8.33 10.06 -6.60
N GLU A 69 -9.60 10.06 -6.97
CA GLU A 69 -10.17 11.01 -7.94
C GLU A 69 -10.10 12.45 -7.42
N LEU A 70 -10.43 12.69 -6.16
CA LEU A 70 -10.25 14.00 -5.52
C LEU A 70 -8.79 14.45 -5.53
N GLY A 71 -7.85 13.55 -5.21
CA GLY A 71 -6.41 13.86 -5.28
C GLY A 71 -5.94 14.19 -6.69
N ARG A 72 -6.43 13.48 -7.70
CA ARG A 72 -6.14 13.78 -9.12
C ARG A 72 -6.77 15.10 -9.55
N ALA A 73 -8.00 15.39 -9.13
CA ALA A 73 -8.66 16.67 -9.42
C ALA A 73 -7.92 17.86 -8.79
N GLN A 74 -7.42 17.70 -7.55
CA GLN A 74 -6.56 18.70 -6.94
C GLN A 74 -5.28 18.92 -7.75
N LEU A 75 -4.63 17.84 -8.19
CA LEU A 75 -3.39 17.91 -8.97
C LEU A 75 -3.61 18.56 -10.35
N ALA A 76 -4.75 18.32 -11.00
CA ALA A 76 -5.10 18.90 -12.29
C ALA A 76 -5.22 20.43 -12.28
N GLY A 77 -5.38 21.06 -11.10
CA GLY A 77 -5.32 22.50 -10.91
C GLY A 77 -3.92 23.11 -11.07
N TYR A 78 -2.87 22.28 -11.23
CA TYR A 78 -1.48 22.71 -11.36
C TYR A 78 -0.94 22.33 -12.74
N PRO A 79 -0.74 23.31 -13.67
CA PRO A 79 -0.33 23.02 -15.04
C PRO A 79 1.05 22.37 -15.17
N GLN A 80 1.90 22.47 -14.14
CA GLN A 80 3.22 21.84 -14.09
C GLN A 80 3.19 20.38 -13.63
N ALA A 81 2.04 19.87 -13.16
CA ALA A 81 1.88 18.49 -12.73
C ALA A 81 1.03 17.70 -13.73
N ARG A 82 1.44 16.46 -14.04
CA ARG A 82 0.72 15.61 -14.98
C ARG A 82 0.76 14.14 -14.55
N VAL A 83 -0.38 13.47 -14.69
CA VAL A 83 -0.49 12.02 -14.54
C VAL A 83 -0.28 11.35 -15.89
N VAL A 84 0.57 10.33 -15.91
CA VAL A 84 0.91 9.49 -17.06
C VAL A 84 0.37 8.08 -16.78
N HIS A 85 -0.59 7.63 -17.57
CA HIS A 85 -1.26 6.34 -17.36
C HIS A 85 -0.46 5.18 -17.98
N HIS A 86 0.73 4.92 -17.42
CA HIS A 86 1.62 3.84 -17.85
C HIS A 86 2.32 3.20 -16.65
N ALA A 87 2.55 1.88 -16.76
CA ALA A 87 3.45 1.18 -15.86
C ALA A 87 4.90 1.54 -16.16
N VAL A 88 5.65 1.94 -15.14
CA VAL A 88 7.11 2.05 -15.22
C VAL A 88 7.70 0.65 -15.07
N LEU A 89 8.45 0.22 -16.09
CA LEU A 89 9.04 -1.11 -16.19
C LEU A 89 10.49 -1.14 -15.69
N HIS A 90 11.21 -0.01 -15.83
CA HIS A 90 12.59 0.13 -15.45
C HIS A 90 12.90 1.57 -15.09
N ALA A 91 13.92 1.77 -14.26
CA ALA A 91 14.49 3.06 -13.92
C ALA A 91 16.00 2.95 -13.81
N GLU A 92 16.71 4.00 -14.23
CA GLU A 92 18.16 4.11 -14.14
C GLU A 92 18.57 5.58 -13.90
N GLY A 93 19.81 5.81 -13.56
CA GLY A 93 20.40 7.14 -13.37
C GLY A 93 20.99 7.33 -11.99
N ASP A 94 21.45 8.56 -11.75
CA ASP A 94 22.07 9.00 -10.52
C ASP A 94 21.78 10.49 -10.23
N ALA A 95 22.23 10.98 -9.07
CA ALA A 95 21.99 12.35 -8.63
C ALA A 95 22.67 13.43 -9.52
N GLU A 96 23.75 13.08 -10.22
CA GLU A 96 24.51 14.01 -11.07
C GLU A 96 23.87 14.15 -12.45
N ARG A 97 23.48 13.03 -13.05
CA ARG A 97 22.92 12.95 -14.42
C ARG A 97 21.41 13.06 -14.45
N GLY A 98 20.76 12.83 -13.32
CA GLY A 98 19.31 12.66 -13.21
C GLY A 98 18.89 11.22 -13.46
N PHE A 99 17.59 11.00 -13.44
CA PHE A 99 16.95 9.70 -13.53
C PHE A 99 16.11 9.59 -14.80
N THR A 100 16.10 8.39 -15.38
CA THR A 100 15.23 8.04 -16.50
C THR A 100 14.33 6.88 -16.10
N VAL A 101 13.04 7.01 -16.34
CA VAL A 101 12.07 5.93 -16.21
C VAL A 101 11.58 5.49 -17.58
N TYR A 102 11.38 4.20 -17.74
CA TYR A 102 10.98 3.55 -18.98
C TYR A 102 9.62 2.89 -18.83
N ALA A 103 8.73 3.13 -19.79
CA ALA A 103 7.46 2.44 -19.96
C ALA A 103 7.32 1.97 -21.42
N GLN A 104 6.27 1.21 -21.72
CA GLN A 104 6.05 0.72 -23.11
C GLN A 104 5.95 1.86 -24.14
N SER A 105 5.46 3.03 -23.76
CA SER A 105 5.23 4.18 -24.64
C SER A 105 6.44 5.14 -24.76
N GLY A 106 7.56 4.82 -24.11
CA GLY A 106 8.78 5.62 -24.16
C GLY A 106 9.47 5.83 -22.82
N SER A 107 10.31 6.86 -22.74
CA SER A 107 11.06 7.20 -21.55
C SER A 107 10.84 8.67 -21.14
N TRP A 108 11.04 8.95 -19.85
CA TRP A 108 10.91 10.28 -19.25
C TRP A 108 12.08 10.51 -18.30
N THR A 109 12.53 11.76 -18.24
CA THR A 109 13.67 12.16 -17.42
C THR A 109 13.26 13.09 -16.28
N GLY A 110 13.98 13.01 -15.17
CA GLY A 110 13.78 13.88 -14.00
C GLY A 110 15.05 14.00 -13.17
N ARG A 111 15.14 15.06 -12.39
CA ARG A 111 16.29 15.27 -11.50
C ARG A 111 16.19 14.48 -10.19
N THR A 112 14.98 14.15 -9.79
CA THR A 112 14.69 13.31 -8.61
C THR A 112 13.64 12.26 -8.94
N LEU A 113 13.62 11.18 -8.15
CA LEU A 113 12.68 10.06 -8.28
C LEU A 113 12.04 9.75 -6.93
N ILE A 114 10.70 9.65 -6.91
CA ILE A 114 9.94 9.17 -5.73
C ILE A 114 9.28 7.85 -6.10
N ILE A 115 9.61 6.78 -5.37
CA ILE A 115 9.02 5.45 -5.52
C ILE A 115 7.87 5.33 -4.52
N ALA A 116 6.64 5.25 -5.03
CA ALA A 116 5.39 5.15 -4.26
C ALA A 116 4.53 3.97 -4.76
N THR A 117 5.19 2.87 -5.13
CA THR A 117 4.62 1.70 -5.81
C THR A 117 3.74 0.82 -4.91
N GLY A 118 3.83 0.98 -3.59
CA GLY A 118 2.99 0.28 -2.63
C GLY A 118 3.34 -1.20 -2.47
N VAL A 119 2.31 -2.01 -2.13
CA VAL A 119 2.43 -3.45 -1.88
C VAL A 119 1.32 -4.21 -2.58
N LEU A 120 1.52 -5.53 -2.75
CA LEU A 120 0.51 -6.51 -3.15
C LEU A 120 0.09 -7.32 -1.93
N ASP A 121 -1.18 -7.24 -1.54
CA ASP A 121 -1.73 -8.02 -0.44
C ASP A 121 -1.93 -9.48 -0.85
N HIS A 122 -1.70 -10.40 0.10
CA HIS A 122 -1.93 -11.82 -0.11
C HIS A 122 -3.33 -12.19 0.37
N PHE A 123 -4.16 -12.64 -0.55
CA PHE A 123 -5.49 -13.14 -0.27
C PHE A 123 -5.57 -14.66 -0.44
N PRO A 124 -6.47 -15.35 0.27
CA PRO A 124 -6.77 -16.74 -0.04
C PRO A 124 -7.50 -16.81 -1.39
N HIS A 125 -6.95 -17.59 -2.33
CA HIS A 125 -7.51 -17.75 -3.66
C HIS A 125 -8.53 -18.90 -3.70
N PHE A 126 -9.77 -18.55 -4.06
CA PHE A 126 -10.88 -19.46 -4.38
C PHE A 126 -11.68 -18.85 -5.53
N HIS A 127 -12.60 -19.59 -6.13
CA HIS A 127 -13.37 -19.05 -7.27
C HIS A 127 -14.17 -17.81 -6.85
N GLY A 128 -13.97 -16.69 -7.56
CA GLY A 128 -14.67 -15.41 -7.33
C GLY A 128 -14.23 -14.63 -6.10
N TRP A 129 -13.03 -14.93 -5.54
CA TRP A 129 -12.52 -14.29 -4.33
C TRP A 129 -12.47 -12.76 -4.41
N GLU A 130 -12.20 -12.20 -5.58
CA GLU A 130 -12.08 -10.75 -5.82
C GLU A 130 -13.37 -10.00 -5.45
N SER A 131 -14.53 -10.63 -5.61
CA SER A 131 -15.83 -10.01 -5.30
C SER A 131 -16.03 -9.76 -3.81
N TYR A 132 -15.32 -10.48 -2.94
CA TYR A 132 -15.41 -10.36 -1.48
C TYR A 132 -14.45 -9.30 -0.91
N VAL A 133 -13.39 -8.94 -1.65
CA VAL A 133 -12.35 -8.00 -1.18
C VAL A 133 -12.95 -6.62 -0.88
N GLY A 134 -12.74 -6.13 0.35
CA GLY A 134 -13.26 -4.85 0.84
C GLY A 134 -14.77 -4.83 1.15
N ARG A 135 -15.47 -5.98 0.99
CA ARG A 135 -16.90 -6.15 1.35
C ARG A 135 -17.08 -7.03 2.58
N SER A 136 -16.54 -8.24 2.51
CA SER A 136 -16.54 -9.19 3.62
C SER A 136 -15.21 -9.93 3.78
N MET A 137 -14.24 -9.69 2.90
CA MET A 137 -12.85 -10.12 3.03
C MET A 137 -11.95 -8.90 3.15
N PHE A 138 -11.28 -8.77 4.29
CA PHE A 138 -10.47 -7.64 4.72
C PHE A 138 -9.04 -8.11 5.03
N TRP A 139 -8.12 -7.15 5.30
CA TRP A 139 -6.72 -7.44 5.63
C TRP A 139 -6.14 -6.47 6.68
N CYS A 140 -6.99 -5.64 7.27
CA CYS A 140 -6.55 -4.60 8.22
C CYS A 140 -7.60 -4.40 9.31
N ILE A 141 -7.25 -4.72 10.55
CA ILE A 141 -8.14 -4.53 11.72
C ILE A 141 -8.45 -3.04 11.91
N ALA A 142 -7.44 -2.18 11.88
CA ALA A 142 -7.62 -0.74 12.12
C ALA A 142 -8.49 -0.07 11.06
N CYS A 143 -8.62 -0.70 9.87
CA CYS A 143 -9.42 -0.18 8.77
C CYS A 143 -10.89 -0.61 8.87
N ASP A 144 -11.13 -1.91 9.16
CA ASP A 144 -12.44 -2.55 8.98
C ASP A 144 -12.96 -3.27 10.24
N GLY A 145 -12.13 -3.37 11.29
CA GLY A 145 -12.49 -4.12 12.49
C GLY A 145 -13.73 -3.55 13.19
N TYR A 146 -13.85 -2.23 13.28
CA TYR A 146 -14.96 -1.58 13.96
C TYR A 146 -16.34 -1.92 13.35
N GLU A 147 -16.45 -2.03 12.04
CA GLU A 147 -17.68 -2.40 11.32
C GLU A 147 -18.01 -3.89 11.41
N ASN A 148 -17.04 -4.67 11.89
CA ASN A 148 -17.19 -6.12 12.09
C ASN A 148 -17.40 -6.54 13.55
N ARG A 149 -17.68 -5.60 14.46
CA ARG A 149 -17.98 -5.88 15.86
C ARG A 149 -19.20 -6.78 16.02
N GLY A 150 -19.08 -7.78 16.91
CA GLY A 150 -20.13 -8.71 17.24
C GLY A 150 -20.49 -9.69 16.11
N LYS A 151 -19.73 -9.69 15.01
CA LYS A 151 -19.90 -10.63 13.90
C LYS A 151 -19.05 -11.88 14.11
N ARG A 152 -19.39 -12.93 13.37
CA ARG A 152 -18.56 -14.13 13.26
C ARG A 152 -17.38 -13.82 12.37
N ILE A 153 -16.17 -13.82 12.93
CA ILE A 153 -14.94 -13.44 12.25
C ILE A 153 -14.08 -14.68 12.00
N LEU A 154 -13.72 -14.92 10.75
CA LEU A 154 -12.71 -15.90 10.37
C LEU A 154 -11.39 -15.18 10.06
N VAL A 155 -10.38 -15.39 10.90
CA VAL A 155 -9.02 -14.91 10.66
C VAL A 155 -8.27 -15.98 9.87
N VAL A 156 -7.62 -15.57 8.77
CA VAL A 156 -6.93 -16.50 7.86
C VAL A 156 -5.44 -16.15 7.78
N GLY A 157 -4.59 -17.12 8.10
CA GLY A 157 -3.14 -17.03 8.06
C GLY A 157 -2.49 -18.03 9.01
N HIS A 158 -1.17 -18.16 8.98
CA HIS A 158 -0.46 -19.28 9.61
C HIS A 158 0.79 -18.88 10.41
N THR A 159 0.89 -17.62 10.81
CA THR A 159 2.05 -17.06 11.52
C THR A 159 1.68 -16.52 12.90
N ASP A 160 2.69 -16.21 13.71
CA ASP A 160 2.51 -15.50 14.98
C ASP A 160 1.80 -14.14 14.82
N ALA A 161 2.04 -13.44 13.72
CA ALA A 161 1.33 -12.19 13.41
C ALA A 161 -0.17 -12.45 13.25
N THR A 162 -0.57 -13.52 12.55
CA THR A 162 -1.98 -13.90 12.40
C THR A 162 -2.63 -14.19 13.77
N ALA A 163 -1.92 -14.93 14.62
CA ALA A 163 -2.40 -15.26 15.96
C ALA A 163 -2.55 -14.00 16.83
N ALA A 164 -1.59 -13.09 16.78
CA ALA A 164 -1.64 -11.83 17.51
C ALA A 164 -2.83 -10.96 17.06
N GLU A 165 -3.09 -10.88 15.75
CA GLU A 165 -4.24 -10.13 15.24
C GLU A 165 -5.58 -10.80 15.60
N ALA A 166 -5.67 -12.13 15.57
CA ALA A 166 -6.86 -12.85 16.05
C ALA A 166 -7.17 -12.54 17.53
N LEU A 167 -6.14 -12.51 18.38
CA LEU A 167 -6.27 -12.10 19.78
C LEU A 167 -6.69 -10.64 19.94
N GLN A 168 -6.19 -9.73 19.13
CA GLN A 168 -6.61 -8.32 19.15
C GLN A 168 -8.07 -8.16 18.73
N MET A 169 -8.54 -8.94 17.74
CA MET A 169 -9.94 -8.92 17.30
C MET A 169 -10.91 -9.37 18.39
N HIS A 170 -10.48 -10.07 19.44
CA HIS A 170 -11.32 -10.43 20.57
C HIS A 170 -11.90 -9.21 21.31
N SER A 171 -11.26 -8.03 21.16
CA SER A 171 -11.84 -6.77 21.65
C SER A 171 -13.06 -6.30 20.84
N LEU A 172 -13.30 -6.89 19.69
CA LEU A 172 -14.36 -6.52 18.75
C LEU A 172 -15.48 -7.57 18.66
N SER A 173 -15.14 -8.84 18.83
CA SER A 173 -16.09 -9.95 18.75
C SER A 173 -15.66 -11.13 19.64
N ASP A 174 -16.63 -11.83 20.22
CA ASP A 174 -16.42 -13.09 20.96
C ASP A 174 -16.47 -14.32 20.05
N ASP A 175 -16.93 -14.19 18.79
CA ASP A 175 -17.04 -15.29 17.82
C ASP A 175 -15.93 -15.18 16.76
N ILE A 176 -14.75 -15.65 17.15
CA ILE A 176 -13.56 -15.64 16.32
C ILE A 176 -13.04 -17.06 16.10
N GLN A 177 -12.66 -17.38 14.88
CA GLN A 177 -11.97 -18.59 14.50
C GLN A 177 -10.71 -18.25 13.69
N LEU A 178 -9.63 -19.03 13.87
CA LEU A 178 -8.43 -18.91 13.07
C LEU A 178 -8.30 -20.12 12.15
N LEU A 179 -8.23 -19.88 10.84
CA LEU A 179 -7.97 -20.91 9.83
C LEU A 179 -6.57 -20.70 9.26
N THR A 180 -5.70 -21.69 9.39
CA THR A 180 -4.30 -21.55 8.93
C THR A 180 -4.19 -21.38 7.42
N ASN A 181 -5.15 -21.86 6.66
CA ASN A 181 -5.13 -21.91 5.18
C ASN A 181 -3.83 -22.54 4.62
N SER A 182 -3.19 -23.36 5.43
CA SER A 182 -1.94 -24.06 5.16
C SER A 182 -1.99 -25.49 5.73
N ARG A 183 -1.07 -26.36 5.30
CA ARG A 183 -0.88 -27.70 5.89
C ARG A 183 -0.05 -27.63 7.17
N THR A 184 0.80 -26.64 7.27
CA THR A 184 1.67 -26.35 8.42
C THR A 184 1.46 -24.92 8.83
N ASP A 185 1.79 -24.57 10.06
CA ASP A 185 1.79 -23.19 10.54
C ASP A 185 3.06 -22.90 11.33
N GLU A 186 3.33 -21.61 11.51
CA GLU A 186 4.47 -21.05 12.23
C GLU A 186 4.01 -20.34 13.51
N ILE A 187 2.85 -20.75 14.06
CA ILE A 187 2.33 -20.19 15.31
C ILE A 187 3.09 -20.83 16.48
N GLY A 188 3.83 -20.03 17.22
CA GLY A 188 4.59 -20.45 18.39
C GLY A 188 3.71 -20.85 19.57
N SER A 189 4.28 -21.64 20.51
CA SER A 189 3.56 -22.19 21.67
C SER A 189 2.86 -21.11 22.51
N LEU A 190 3.53 -19.97 22.72
CA LEU A 190 2.97 -18.86 23.49
C LEU A 190 1.67 -18.29 22.87
N HIS A 191 1.63 -18.14 21.56
CA HIS A 191 0.42 -17.67 20.87
C HIS A 191 -0.67 -18.73 20.85
N ARG A 192 -0.34 -20.02 20.75
CA ARG A 192 -1.30 -21.13 20.86
C ARG A 192 -1.98 -21.17 22.22
N GLU A 193 -1.18 -21.07 23.30
CA GLU A 193 -1.70 -21.02 24.68
C GLU A 193 -2.64 -19.81 24.88
N ARG A 194 -2.30 -18.65 24.32
CA ARG A 194 -3.14 -17.45 24.40
C ARG A 194 -4.45 -17.57 23.60
N LEU A 195 -4.38 -18.15 22.40
CA LEU A 195 -5.58 -18.43 21.59
C LEU A 195 -6.52 -19.41 22.29
N GLU A 196 -5.97 -20.48 22.89
CA GLU A 196 -6.74 -21.46 23.68
C GLU A 196 -7.38 -20.80 24.91
N ALA A 197 -6.62 -20.01 25.66
CA ALA A 197 -7.14 -19.27 26.83
C ALA A 197 -8.22 -18.25 26.45
N ALA A 198 -8.17 -17.67 25.25
CA ALA A 198 -9.19 -16.77 24.70
C ALA A 198 -10.38 -17.51 24.07
N GLY A 199 -10.36 -18.85 24.02
CA GLY A 199 -11.41 -19.63 23.39
C GLY A 199 -11.45 -19.53 21.85
N ILE A 200 -10.35 -19.11 21.21
CA ILE A 200 -10.25 -18.97 19.76
C ILE A 200 -9.73 -20.28 19.15
N PRO A 201 -10.56 -21.07 18.45
CA PRO A 201 -10.14 -22.32 17.86
C PRO A 201 -9.20 -22.09 16.68
N VAL A 202 -8.13 -22.89 16.60
CA VAL A 202 -7.19 -22.93 15.47
C VAL A 202 -7.50 -24.14 14.60
N LEU A 203 -7.86 -23.89 13.35
CA LEU A 203 -8.24 -24.89 12.36
C LEU A 203 -7.11 -25.08 11.33
N HIS A 204 -6.59 -26.30 11.23
CA HIS A 204 -5.50 -26.64 10.31
C HIS A 204 -6.07 -27.21 9.01
N ASP A 205 -6.56 -26.33 8.12
CA ASP A 205 -7.11 -26.72 6.83
C ASP A 205 -6.94 -25.59 5.82
N ARG A 206 -7.40 -25.79 4.60
CA ARG A 206 -7.35 -24.80 3.50
C ARG A 206 -8.75 -24.50 3.02
N ILE A 207 -8.96 -23.27 2.56
CA ILE A 207 -10.19 -22.86 1.89
C ILE A 207 -10.32 -23.63 0.57
N ARG A 208 -11.49 -24.23 0.34
CA ARG A 208 -11.92 -24.81 -0.92
C ARG A 208 -12.81 -23.85 -1.70
N SER A 209 -13.81 -23.30 -1.03
CA SER A 209 -14.79 -22.37 -1.61
C SER A 209 -15.41 -21.50 -0.52
N VAL A 210 -16.03 -20.40 -0.94
CA VAL A 210 -16.82 -19.54 -0.09
C VAL A 210 -18.25 -19.51 -0.65
N GLU A 211 -19.23 -19.61 0.23
CA GLU A 211 -20.64 -19.44 -0.05
C GLU A 211 -21.06 -18.04 0.40
N GLY A 212 -21.69 -17.28 -0.48
CA GLY A 212 -22.12 -15.91 -0.21
C GLY A 212 -22.82 -15.31 -1.41
N GLU A 213 -23.35 -14.12 -1.24
CA GLU A 213 -24.08 -13.37 -2.27
C GLU A 213 -23.60 -11.92 -2.28
N ASP A 214 -23.47 -11.32 -3.44
CA ASP A 214 -23.09 -9.91 -3.65
C ASP A 214 -21.79 -9.49 -2.93
N GLY A 215 -20.83 -10.43 -2.78
CA GLY A 215 -19.57 -10.20 -2.08
C GLY A 215 -19.67 -10.23 -0.55
N MET A 216 -20.82 -10.66 -0.01
CA MET A 216 -21.04 -10.92 1.40
C MET A 216 -20.95 -12.43 1.66
N LEU A 217 -19.94 -12.86 2.42
CA LEU A 217 -19.74 -14.26 2.73
C LEU A 217 -20.67 -14.71 3.89
N HIS A 218 -21.06 -15.99 3.87
CA HIS A 218 -21.87 -16.62 4.91
C HIS A 218 -21.19 -17.88 5.46
N THR A 219 -20.48 -18.60 4.61
CA THR A 219 -19.83 -19.86 4.95
C THR A 219 -18.53 -20.02 4.17
N VAL A 220 -17.49 -20.40 4.88
CA VAL A 220 -16.23 -20.86 4.28
C VAL A 220 -16.22 -22.38 4.33
N VAL A 221 -16.07 -23.02 3.18
CA VAL A 221 -15.97 -24.49 3.06
C VAL A 221 -14.50 -24.85 2.92
N THR A 222 -14.00 -25.70 3.82
CA THR A 222 -12.62 -26.15 3.80
C THR A 222 -12.41 -27.35 2.88
N ARG A 223 -11.16 -27.69 2.56
CA ARG A 223 -10.82 -28.88 1.78
C ARG A 223 -11.13 -30.16 2.52
N GLY A 224 -11.07 -30.17 3.86
CA GLY A 224 -11.48 -31.25 4.70
C GLY A 224 -13.02 -31.42 4.83
N GLY A 225 -13.80 -30.52 4.20
CA GLY A 225 -15.26 -30.59 4.15
C GLY A 225 -15.95 -29.93 5.34
N GLN A 226 -15.25 -29.18 6.17
CA GLN A 226 -15.88 -28.38 7.24
C GLN A 226 -16.58 -27.16 6.67
N HIS A 227 -17.72 -26.80 7.25
CA HIS A 227 -18.50 -25.60 6.92
C HIS A 227 -18.38 -24.60 8.07
N LEU A 228 -17.53 -23.59 7.90
CA LEU A 228 -17.28 -22.56 8.90
C LEU A 228 -18.22 -21.37 8.63
N LYS A 229 -19.13 -21.12 9.56
CA LYS A 229 -20.00 -19.93 9.48
C LYS A 229 -19.19 -18.70 9.83
N ALA A 230 -19.18 -17.71 8.92
CA ALA A 230 -18.50 -16.45 9.13
C ALA A 230 -19.26 -15.33 8.38
N ASP A 231 -19.27 -14.13 8.96
CA ASP A 231 -19.85 -12.93 8.36
C ASP A 231 -18.74 -12.07 7.74
N SER A 232 -17.50 -12.27 8.19
CA SER A 232 -16.31 -11.62 7.65
C SER A 232 -15.07 -12.51 7.73
N LEU A 233 -14.16 -12.32 6.80
CA LEU A 233 -12.86 -12.96 6.74
C LEU A 233 -11.76 -11.89 6.77
N PHE A 234 -10.81 -12.03 7.69
CA PHE A 234 -9.61 -11.20 7.73
C PHE A 234 -8.40 -12.00 7.25
N SER A 235 -7.86 -11.65 6.08
CA SER A 235 -6.68 -12.28 5.50
C SER A 235 -5.41 -11.67 6.07
N ILE A 236 -4.81 -12.33 7.04
CA ILE A 236 -3.56 -11.92 7.68
C ILE A 236 -2.42 -12.78 7.14
N GLN A 237 -2.26 -12.76 5.82
CA GLN A 237 -1.24 -13.51 5.10
C GLN A 237 -0.06 -12.63 4.64
N GLY A 238 -0.07 -11.35 5.05
CA GLY A 238 0.97 -10.39 4.72
C GLY A 238 0.78 -9.75 3.34
N ALA A 239 1.79 -9.00 2.92
CA ALA A 239 1.86 -8.32 1.64
C ALA A 239 3.30 -8.31 1.14
N THR A 240 3.48 -8.24 -0.19
CA THR A 240 4.79 -8.12 -0.83
C THR A 240 5.00 -6.71 -1.34
N PRO A 241 6.06 -6.00 -0.91
CA PRO A 241 6.36 -4.67 -1.43
C PRO A 241 6.78 -4.70 -2.91
N GLU A 242 6.29 -3.73 -3.68
CA GLU A 242 6.58 -3.57 -5.11
C GLU A 242 7.94 -2.90 -5.33
N ILE A 243 9.02 -3.67 -5.17
CA ILE A 243 10.42 -3.21 -5.13
C ILE A 243 11.21 -3.43 -6.43
N ALA A 244 10.57 -3.71 -7.54
CA ALA A 244 11.26 -3.97 -8.80
C ALA A 244 12.20 -2.81 -9.19
N LEU A 245 11.75 -1.56 -9.08
CA LEU A 245 12.55 -0.38 -9.35
C LEU A 245 13.67 -0.19 -8.32
N ALA A 246 13.40 -0.46 -7.06
CA ALA A 246 14.42 -0.38 -6.00
C ALA A 246 15.58 -1.34 -6.25
N ARG A 247 15.28 -2.56 -6.73
CA ARG A 247 16.30 -3.53 -7.12
C ARG A 247 17.10 -3.08 -8.36
N ALA A 248 16.42 -2.56 -9.38
CA ALA A 248 17.07 -2.03 -10.59
C ALA A 248 18.06 -0.88 -10.25
N LEU A 249 17.69 -0.04 -9.27
CA LEU A 249 18.49 1.08 -8.78
C LEU A 249 19.45 0.70 -7.63
N SER A 250 19.58 -0.59 -7.29
CA SER A 250 20.43 -1.12 -6.22
C SER A 250 20.19 -0.46 -4.85
N LEU A 251 18.93 -0.10 -4.55
CA LEU A 251 18.57 0.50 -3.27
C LEU A 251 18.64 -0.52 -2.13
N ARG A 252 19.04 -0.05 -0.95
CA ARG A 252 19.03 -0.87 0.26
C ARG A 252 17.61 -1.19 0.69
N LEU A 253 17.39 -2.46 1.03
CA LEU A 253 16.11 -2.93 1.58
C LEU A 253 16.26 -3.14 3.09
N ALA A 254 15.17 -2.95 3.81
CA ALA A 254 15.05 -3.33 5.21
C ALA A 254 14.90 -4.87 5.35
N PRO A 255 15.10 -5.44 6.56
CA PRO A 255 14.88 -6.87 6.80
C PRO A 255 13.46 -7.36 6.43
N SER A 256 12.47 -6.48 6.47
CA SER A 256 11.09 -6.74 6.03
C SER A 256 10.90 -6.83 4.52
N GLY A 257 11.95 -6.56 3.72
CA GLY A 257 11.90 -6.53 2.26
C GLY A 257 11.44 -5.20 1.66
N HIS A 258 11.00 -4.24 2.47
CA HIS A 258 10.60 -2.89 2.03
C HIS A 258 11.83 -2.03 1.73
N ILE A 259 11.64 -0.93 0.99
CA ILE A 259 12.72 0.03 0.73
C ILE A 259 13.09 0.71 2.06
N ALA A 260 14.38 0.62 2.43
CA ALA A 260 14.89 1.29 3.61
C ALA A 260 14.98 2.80 3.37
N VAL A 261 14.36 3.58 4.25
CA VAL A 261 14.36 5.05 4.19
C VAL A 261 14.72 5.63 5.56
N ASP A 262 15.15 6.89 5.57
CA ASP A 262 15.26 7.69 6.78
C ASP A 262 13.96 8.45 7.10
N THR A 263 13.97 9.27 8.13
CA THR A 263 12.79 10.06 8.56
C THR A 263 12.37 11.14 7.56
N GLU A 264 13.21 11.46 6.58
CA GLU A 264 12.91 12.36 5.47
C GLU A 264 12.54 11.61 4.18
N GLN A 265 12.30 10.29 4.27
CA GLN A 265 11.96 9.39 3.15
C GLN A 265 13.09 9.25 2.11
N LYS A 266 14.35 9.59 2.49
CA LYS A 266 15.52 9.40 1.63
C LYS A 266 15.92 7.93 1.61
N THR A 267 16.20 7.40 0.43
CA THR A 267 16.73 6.04 0.26
C THR A 267 18.26 6.00 0.42
N SER A 268 18.87 4.86 0.16
CA SER A 268 20.34 4.72 0.14
C SER A 268 21.04 5.41 -1.05
N ALA A 269 20.30 5.88 -2.03
CA ALA A 269 20.79 6.60 -3.19
C ALA A 269 20.31 8.05 -3.18
N GLU A 270 21.23 8.99 -3.38
CA GLU A 270 20.93 10.41 -3.41
C GLU A 270 19.96 10.75 -4.55
N GLY A 271 18.99 11.65 -4.31
CA GLY A 271 17.98 12.05 -5.29
C GLY A 271 16.83 11.04 -5.46
N ILE A 272 16.88 9.90 -4.75
CA ILE A 272 15.81 8.90 -4.75
C ILE A 272 15.14 8.82 -3.38
N TYR A 273 13.81 8.85 -3.38
CA TYR A 273 12.95 8.78 -2.20
C TYR A 273 11.96 7.62 -2.35
N ALA A 274 11.46 7.12 -1.23
CA ALA A 274 10.36 6.15 -1.25
C ALA A 274 9.32 6.51 -0.19
N ALA A 275 8.03 6.33 -0.51
CA ALA A 275 6.93 6.73 0.37
C ALA A 275 5.72 5.80 0.24
N GLY A 276 4.96 5.68 1.32
CA GLY A 276 3.82 4.78 1.44
C GLY A 276 4.24 3.34 1.67
N ASP A 277 3.34 2.43 1.45
CA ASP A 277 3.46 1.02 1.84
C ASP A 277 4.70 0.28 1.29
N VAL A 278 5.36 0.82 0.26
CA VAL A 278 6.61 0.27 -0.26
C VAL A 278 7.81 0.54 0.66
N SER A 279 7.71 1.56 1.52
CA SER A 279 8.75 1.93 2.49
C SER A 279 8.55 1.20 3.84
N SER A 280 9.59 1.15 4.67
CA SER A 280 9.61 0.35 5.88
C SER A 280 9.32 1.13 7.18
N LEU A 281 9.04 2.43 7.09
CA LEU A 281 9.13 3.29 8.27
C LEU A 281 7.85 3.28 9.13
N HIS A 282 6.67 3.26 8.50
CA HIS A 282 5.39 3.41 9.20
C HIS A 282 4.38 2.30 8.85
N SER A 283 3.20 2.39 9.46
CA SER A 283 2.10 1.47 9.20
C SER A 283 1.46 1.72 7.83
N HIS A 284 0.93 0.68 7.21
CA HIS A 284 0.23 0.72 5.94
C HIS A 284 -1.16 1.36 6.09
N GLN A 285 -1.20 2.69 6.21
CA GLN A 285 -2.41 3.51 6.37
C GLN A 285 -2.41 4.66 5.37
N VAL A 286 -3.60 5.11 4.95
CA VAL A 286 -3.72 6.28 4.06
C VAL A 286 -3.07 7.51 4.67
N SER A 287 -3.27 7.75 5.98
CA SER A 287 -2.69 8.88 6.70
C SER A 287 -1.15 8.84 6.72
N ALA A 288 -0.57 7.65 6.95
CA ALA A 288 0.88 7.45 6.89
C ALA A 288 1.40 7.70 5.46
N ALA A 289 0.76 7.10 4.46
CA ALA A 289 1.15 7.27 3.07
C ALA A 289 1.10 8.74 2.61
N VAL A 290 0.06 9.50 3.00
CA VAL A 290 -0.06 10.93 2.70
C VAL A 290 1.06 11.73 3.38
N HIS A 291 1.34 11.45 4.65
CA HIS A 291 2.45 12.07 5.39
C HIS A 291 3.80 11.79 4.72
N GLU A 292 4.10 10.53 4.46
CA GLU A 292 5.37 10.11 3.83
C GLU A 292 5.55 10.72 2.44
N GLY A 293 4.47 10.77 1.64
CA GLY A 293 4.50 11.44 0.34
C GLY A 293 4.86 12.93 0.47
N SER A 294 4.31 13.63 1.46
CA SER A 294 4.64 15.05 1.69
C SER A 294 6.08 15.24 2.19
N GLN A 295 6.59 14.33 3.02
CA GLN A 295 7.99 14.35 3.48
C GLN A 295 8.97 14.10 2.33
N ALA A 296 8.72 13.07 1.52
CA ALA A 296 9.51 12.79 0.31
C ALA A 296 9.54 13.99 -0.64
N ALA A 297 8.41 14.67 -0.83
CA ALA A 297 8.30 15.87 -1.65
C ALA A 297 9.13 17.03 -1.09
N SER A 298 9.09 17.25 0.22
CA SER A 298 9.89 18.29 0.88
C SER A 298 11.37 18.05 0.73
N ALA A 299 11.82 16.81 0.96
CA ALA A 299 13.21 16.42 0.80
C ALA A 299 13.68 16.52 -0.66
N ALA A 300 12.86 16.06 -1.63
CA ALA A 300 13.13 16.19 -3.05
C ALA A 300 13.19 17.66 -3.49
N ASN A 301 12.28 18.50 -3.01
CA ASN A 301 12.31 19.93 -3.30
C ASN A 301 13.56 20.60 -2.73
N TYR A 302 13.99 20.24 -1.50
CA TYR A 302 15.23 20.77 -0.93
C TYR A 302 16.47 20.37 -1.75
N PHE A 303 16.51 19.12 -2.23
CA PHE A 303 17.56 18.64 -3.12
C PHE A 303 17.67 19.47 -4.41
N LEU A 304 16.52 19.88 -4.99
CA LEU A 304 16.43 20.61 -6.24
C LEU A 304 16.86 22.09 -6.15
N TYR A 305 17.00 22.65 -4.96
CA TYR A 305 17.53 24.00 -4.81
C TYR A 305 19.01 24.06 -5.17
N PRO A 306 19.49 25.15 -5.80
CA PRO A 306 20.92 25.40 -5.93
C PRO A 306 21.59 25.58 -4.55
N ALA A 307 22.89 25.32 -4.49
CA ALA A 307 23.62 25.29 -3.21
C ALA A 307 23.51 26.61 -2.42
N GLU A 308 23.42 27.73 -3.10
CA GLU A 308 23.36 29.08 -2.53
C GLU A 308 22.02 29.35 -1.78
N LEU A 309 21.01 28.56 -2.05
CA LEU A 309 19.68 28.66 -1.42
C LEU A 309 19.45 27.60 -0.34
N LYS A 310 20.43 26.72 -0.11
CA LYS A 310 20.35 25.73 0.95
C LYS A 310 20.91 26.31 2.23
N ALA A 311 20.15 26.17 3.33
CA ALA A 311 20.68 26.48 4.66
C ALA A 311 21.84 25.53 4.94
N GLY A 312 22.99 26.07 5.34
CA GLY A 312 24.19 25.33 5.69
C GLY A 312 24.00 24.51 6.96
#